data_8ca43b8159070e60d2bfe058720bc7e0
#
_entry.id   8ca43b8159070e60d2bfe058720bc7e0
#
_cell.length_a   1.000
_cell.length_b   1.000
_cell.length_c   1.000
_cell.angle_alpha   90.00
_cell.angle_beta   90.00
_cell.angle_gamma   90.00
#
_symmetry.space_group_name_H-M   'P 1'
#
loop_
_entity.id
_entity.type
_entity.pdbx_description
1 polymer ?
#
loop_
_entity_poly.entity_id
_entity_poly.type
_entity_poly.pdbx_seq_one_letter_code
_entity_poly.pdbx_strand_id
1 'polypeptide(L)'
;MVEEHTLARAKKNAAIEGLTIIFVDESGLSERPHRCRTWAPRGQTPVLQYHFNWKVLSAIAGITWWNFYFRLYPGTIRSPQVVDFLRRLLRQIPGKLLVIWDGLRQHRSRLVKEFVNAQDGRLRLEYLPAYAPELNPSEYIWGYWKKHELPNFCPHDFWELSHHARRALRKMQRRPHLVQSFWKQAGLL
;
A
#
# COMPACT_ATOMS: atom_id res chain seq x y z
N MET A 1 -19.02 -15.16 5.52
CA MET A 1 -19.03 -16.54 4.92
C MET A 1 -18.86 -16.56 3.41
N VAL A 2 -19.71 -15.90 2.59
CA VAL A 2 -19.57 -15.91 1.11
C VAL A 2 -18.27 -15.24 0.63
N GLU A 3 -17.79 -14.24 1.33
CA GLU A 3 -16.65 -13.39 0.96
C GLU A 3 -15.30 -14.03 1.28
N GLU A 4 -15.18 -14.77 2.38
CA GLU A 4 -13.99 -15.57 2.71
C GLU A 4 -13.77 -16.71 1.71
N HIS A 5 -14.84 -17.29 1.19
CA HIS A 5 -14.77 -18.31 0.15
C HIS A 5 -14.16 -17.79 -1.16
N THR A 6 -14.38 -16.51 -1.50
CA THR A 6 -13.85 -15.91 -2.73
C THR A 6 -12.34 -15.74 -2.65
N LEU A 7 -11.81 -15.21 -1.52
CA LEU A 7 -10.37 -15.03 -1.32
C LEU A 7 -9.64 -16.37 -1.17
N ALA A 8 -10.22 -17.31 -0.43
CA ALA A 8 -9.68 -18.68 -0.30
C ALA A 8 -9.59 -19.38 -1.67
N ARG A 9 -10.61 -19.23 -2.50
CA ARG A 9 -10.64 -19.77 -3.88
C ARG A 9 -9.57 -19.10 -4.76
N ALA A 10 -9.41 -17.76 -4.68
CA ALA A 10 -8.39 -17.05 -5.42
C ALA A 10 -6.98 -17.51 -5.02
N LYS A 11 -6.72 -17.71 -3.72
CA LYS A 11 -5.44 -18.26 -3.21
C LYS A 11 -5.18 -19.67 -3.73
N LYS A 12 -6.18 -20.55 -3.66
CA LYS A 12 -6.06 -21.94 -4.15
C LYS A 12 -5.76 -21.98 -5.65
N ASN A 13 -6.49 -21.20 -6.44
CA ASN A 13 -6.26 -21.11 -7.88
C ASN A 13 -4.88 -20.54 -8.20
N ALA A 14 -4.44 -19.49 -7.48
CA ALA A 14 -3.12 -18.91 -7.65
C ALA A 14 -2.00 -19.93 -7.40
N ALA A 15 -2.13 -20.77 -6.36
CA ALA A 15 -1.16 -21.83 -6.06
C ALA A 15 -1.11 -22.89 -7.17
N ILE A 16 -2.27 -23.33 -7.70
CA ILE A 16 -2.35 -24.31 -8.78
C ILE A 16 -1.73 -23.75 -10.08
N GLU A 17 -1.95 -22.46 -10.37
CA GLU A 17 -1.50 -21.84 -11.61
C GLU A 17 -0.11 -21.18 -11.51
N GLY A 18 0.55 -21.28 -10.36
CA GLY A 18 1.88 -20.68 -10.11
C GLY A 18 1.86 -19.15 -10.17
N LEU A 19 0.75 -18.52 -9.75
CA LEU A 19 0.62 -17.06 -9.69
C LEU A 19 1.23 -16.52 -8.39
N THR A 20 2.02 -15.45 -8.50
CA THR A 20 2.41 -14.66 -7.33
C THR A 20 1.24 -13.77 -6.91
N ILE A 21 0.75 -13.96 -5.69
CA ILE A 21 -0.29 -13.09 -5.10
C ILE A 21 0.35 -11.81 -4.60
N ILE A 22 -0.25 -10.67 -4.95
CA ILE A 22 0.13 -9.36 -4.47
C ILE A 22 -1.12 -8.55 -4.11
N PHE A 23 -1.20 -8.12 -2.85
CA PHE A 23 -2.24 -7.20 -2.40
C PHE A 23 -1.78 -5.78 -2.63
N VAL A 24 -2.62 -4.96 -3.25
CA VAL A 24 -2.30 -3.57 -3.60
C VAL A 24 -3.27 -2.64 -2.91
N ASP A 25 -2.74 -1.51 -2.43
CA ASP A 25 -3.52 -0.46 -1.79
C ASP A 25 -2.84 0.89 -1.89
N GLU A 26 -3.59 1.95 -1.61
CA GLU A 26 -3.16 3.34 -1.69
C GLU A 26 -3.33 4.06 -0.35
N SER A 27 -2.43 5.00 -0.07
CA SER A 27 -2.55 5.85 1.11
C SER A 27 -2.00 7.24 0.83
N GLY A 28 -2.61 8.25 1.47
CA GLY A 28 -2.17 9.63 1.40
C GLY A 28 -1.41 10.08 2.64
N LEU A 29 -0.47 10.99 2.41
CA LEU A 29 0.19 11.83 3.41
C LEU A 29 0.03 13.29 3.03
N SER A 30 0.01 14.15 4.03
CA SER A 30 0.11 15.61 3.87
C SER A 30 1.20 16.13 4.81
N GLU A 31 1.53 17.41 4.71
CA GLU A 31 2.43 18.06 5.64
C GLU A 31 1.85 18.15 7.07
N ARG A 32 0.56 17.86 7.21
CA ARG A 32 -0.07 17.71 8.52
C ARG A 32 0.41 16.43 9.20
N PRO A 33 0.99 16.51 10.42
CA PRO A 33 1.53 15.34 11.09
C PRO A 33 0.45 14.31 11.46
N HIS A 34 0.81 13.05 11.39
CA HIS A 34 0.02 11.99 12.01
C HIS A 34 0.25 12.05 13.53
N ARG A 35 -0.79 12.44 14.27
CA ARG A 35 -0.69 12.64 15.72
C ARG A 35 -0.63 11.29 16.43
N CYS A 36 0.45 11.07 17.15
CA CYS A 36 0.64 9.91 18.02
C CYS A 36 0.90 10.36 19.44
N ARG A 37 0.49 9.53 20.40
CA ARG A 37 0.89 9.75 21.80
C ARG A 37 2.40 9.70 21.93
N THR A 38 2.97 10.61 22.73
CA THR A 38 4.38 10.68 23.02
C THR A 38 4.60 11.01 24.49
N TRP A 39 5.82 10.81 24.96
CA TRP A 39 6.21 11.14 26.32
C TRP A 39 6.61 12.62 26.40
N ALA A 40 6.26 13.26 27.52
CA ALA A 40 6.69 14.60 27.86
C ALA A 40 6.88 14.72 29.37
N PRO A 41 7.67 15.68 29.86
CA PRO A 41 7.74 16.01 31.27
C PRO A 41 6.35 16.32 31.84
N ARG A 42 6.14 15.98 33.10
CA ARG A 42 4.84 16.25 33.77
C ARG A 42 4.53 17.75 33.71
N GLY A 43 3.31 18.08 33.31
CA GLY A 43 2.85 19.48 33.15
C GLY A 43 3.28 20.17 31.86
N GLN A 44 4.02 19.50 30.97
CA GLN A 44 4.44 20.05 29.67
C GLN A 44 3.74 19.32 28.54
N THR A 45 2.74 19.93 27.92
CA THR A 45 2.07 19.35 26.75
C THR A 45 2.93 19.56 25.51
N PRO A 46 3.28 18.48 24.75
CA PRO A 46 4.01 18.63 23.51
C PRO A 46 3.21 19.44 22.48
N VAL A 47 3.84 20.40 21.84
CA VAL A 47 3.25 21.24 20.80
C VAL A 47 3.82 20.84 19.45
N LEU A 48 2.95 20.52 18.49
CA LEU A 48 3.33 20.21 17.11
C LEU A 48 3.16 21.51 16.28
N GLN A 49 4.25 22.03 15.78
CA GLN A 49 4.23 23.15 14.84
C GLN A 49 4.37 22.62 13.43
N TYR A 50 3.41 22.92 12.56
CA TYR A 50 3.43 22.49 11.17
C TYR A 50 2.79 23.57 10.27
N HIS A 51 3.24 23.60 9.02
CA HIS A 51 2.68 24.47 8.01
C HIS A 51 1.38 23.89 7.46
N PHE A 52 0.36 24.73 7.29
CA PHE A 52 -0.87 24.30 6.67
C PHE A 52 -0.72 24.40 5.16
N ASN A 53 -0.63 23.25 4.50
CA ASN A 53 -0.53 23.14 3.05
C ASN A 53 -1.50 22.04 2.55
N TRP A 54 -2.10 22.26 1.40
CA TRP A 54 -3.03 21.34 0.74
C TRP A 54 -2.33 20.30 -0.13
N LYS A 55 -0.98 20.34 -0.23
CA LYS A 55 -0.25 19.36 -1.03
C LYS A 55 -0.36 17.97 -0.41
N VAL A 56 -0.73 17.01 -1.25
CA VAL A 56 -0.86 15.61 -0.88
C VAL A 56 0.25 14.80 -1.54
N LEU A 57 0.90 13.95 -0.76
CA LEU A 57 1.79 12.91 -1.24
C LEU A 57 1.04 11.59 -1.17
N SER A 58 0.76 10.97 -2.31
CA SER A 58 0.11 9.66 -2.35
C SER A 58 1.12 8.54 -2.52
N ALA A 59 0.91 7.47 -1.78
CA ALA A 59 1.66 6.23 -1.89
C ALA A 59 0.76 5.13 -2.44
N ILE A 60 1.29 4.29 -3.31
CA ILE A 60 0.71 3.01 -3.68
C ILE A 60 1.71 1.92 -3.31
N ALA A 61 1.26 0.86 -2.70
CA ALA A 61 2.09 -0.29 -2.38
C ALA A 61 1.41 -1.60 -2.76
N GLY A 62 2.23 -2.58 -3.11
CA GLY A 62 1.81 -3.95 -3.30
C GLY A 62 2.66 -4.88 -2.45
N ILE A 63 2.03 -5.75 -1.65
CA ILE A 63 2.70 -6.67 -0.74
C ILE A 63 2.56 -8.11 -1.21
N THR A 64 3.69 -8.79 -1.38
CA THR A 64 3.79 -10.23 -1.53
C THR A 64 4.11 -10.86 -0.18
N TRP A 65 4.15 -12.18 -0.11
CA TRP A 65 4.56 -12.93 1.08
C TRP A 65 5.96 -12.58 1.62
N TRP A 66 6.90 -12.21 0.74
CA TRP A 66 8.32 -12.00 1.11
C TRP A 66 8.79 -10.56 1.02
N ASN A 67 8.04 -9.66 0.35
CA ASN A 67 8.45 -8.28 0.13
C ASN A 67 7.24 -7.38 -0.14
N PHE A 68 7.42 -6.07 -0.07
CA PHE A 68 6.47 -5.14 -0.65
C PHE A 68 7.17 -4.15 -1.58
N TYR A 69 6.41 -3.64 -2.55
CA TYR A 69 6.83 -2.72 -3.59
C TYR A 69 6.02 -1.45 -3.43
N PHE A 70 6.62 -0.29 -3.65
CA PHE A 70 5.90 0.97 -3.47
C PHE A 70 6.32 2.06 -4.45
N ARG A 71 5.44 3.03 -4.65
CA ARG A 71 5.67 4.28 -5.36
C ARG A 71 5.03 5.43 -4.62
N LEU A 72 5.68 6.60 -4.72
CA LEU A 72 5.16 7.87 -4.23
C LEU A 72 4.89 8.79 -5.40
N TYR A 73 3.74 9.43 -5.38
CA TYR A 73 3.32 10.39 -6.39
C TYR A 73 2.86 11.69 -5.71
N PRO A 74 3.26 12.86 -6.23
CA PRO A 74 2.65 14.11 -5.82
C PRO A 74 1.20 14.15 -6.28
N GLY A 75 0.30 14.61 -5.41
CA GLY A 75 -1.13 14.66 -5.69
C GLY A 75 -1.83 13.29 -5.58
N THR A 76 -3.03 13.21 -6.10
CA THR A 76 -3.89 12.02 -6.04
C THR A 76 -3.49 10.97 -7.08
N ILE A 77 -3.49 9.71 -6.68
CA ILE A 77 -3.31 8.58 -7.60
C ILE A 77 -4.56 8.43 -8.46
N ARG A 78 -4.35 8.34 -9.76
CA ARG A 78 -5.37 8.10 -10.78
C ARG A 78 -4.95 6.90 -11.63
N SER A 79 -5.79 6.51 -12.59
CA SER A 79 -5.53 5.34 -13.44
C SER A 79 -4.16 5.31 -14.14
N PRO A 80 -3.57 6.44 -14.62
CA PRO A 80 -2.22 6.41 -15.19
C PRO A 80 -1.14 6.01 -14.19
N GLN A 81 -1.22 6.50 -12.93
CA GLN A 81 -0.29 6.12 -11.87
C GLN A 81 -0.45 4.65 -11.48
N VAL A 82 -1.71 4.15 -11.45
CA VAL A 82 -1.98 2.72 -11.23
C VAL A 82 -1.31 1.87 -12.31
N VAL A 83 -1.47 2.22 -13.59
CA VAL A 83 -0.82 1.51 -14.70
C VAL A 83 0.70 1.60 -14.63
N ASP A 84 1.28 2.76 -14.28
CA ASP A 84 2.74 2.88 -14.05
C ASP A 84 3.21 1.93 -12.95
N PHE A 85 2.46 1.84 -11.85
CA PHE A 85 2.77 0.94 -10.77
C PHE A 85 2.70 -0.54 -11.19
N LEU A 86 1.61 -0.97 -11.85
CA LEU A 86 1.46 -2.34 -12.35
C LEU A 86 2.58 -2.73 -13.33
N ARG A 87 2.95 -1.83 -14.25
CA ARG A 87 4.07 -2.03 -15.16
C ARG A 87 5.39 -2.27 -14.44
N ARG A 88 5.61 -1.57 -13.32
CA ARG A 88 6.81 -1.76 -12.50
C ARG A 88 6.78 -3.07 -11.74
N LEU A 89 5.64 -3.48 -11.20
CA LEU A 89 5.48 -4.78 -10.57
C LEU A 89 5.86 -5.91 -11.54
N LEU A 90 5.34 -5.86 -12.77
CA LEU A 90 5.66 -6.84 -13.81
C LEU A 90 7.15 -6.90 -14.21
N ARG A 91 7.90 -5.80 -14.02
CA ARG A 91 9.35 -5.76 -14.24
C ARG A 91 10.14 -6.33 -13.07
N GLN A 92 9.63 -6.19 -11.85
CA GLN A 92 10.34 -6.56 -10.61
C GLN A 92 10.00 -7.97 -10.13
N ILE A 93 8.83 -8.48 -10.48
CA ILE A 93 8.35 -9.78 -10.06
C ILE A 93 8.26 -10.68 -11.31
N PRO A 94 9.07 -11.72 -11.39
CA PRO A 94 9.01 -12.66 -12.50
C PRO A 94 7.73 -13.51 -12.46
N GLY A 95 7.34 -14.05 -13.61
CA GLY A 95 6.20 -14.93 -13.73
C GLY A 95 4.85 -14.21 -13.80
N LYS A 96 3.79 -14.94 -13.46
CA LYS A 96 2.40 -14.46 -13.49
C LYS A 96 2.02 -13.85 -12.15
N LEU A 97 1.25 -12.76 -12.18
CA LEU A 97 0.78 -12.03 -11.00
C LEU A 97 -0.73 -12.11 -10.86
N LEU A 98 -1.20 -12.32 -9.64
CA LEU A 98 -2.57 -12.07 -9.22
C LEU A 98 -2.58 -10.86 -8.30
N VAL A 99 -3.07 -9.73 -8.80
CA VAL A 99 -3.25 -8.49 -8.02
C VAL A 99 -4.62 -8.54 -7.36
N ILE A 100 -4.63 -8.36 -6.04
CA ILE A 100 -5.84 -8.28 -5.22
C ILE A 100 -5.89 -6.87 -4.63
N TRP A 101 -6.98 -6.15 -4.86
CA TRP A 101 -7.17 -4.77 -4.41
C TRP A 101 -8.64 -4.43 -4.20
N ASP A 102 -8.91 -3.21 -3.76
CA ASP A 102 -10.26 -2.72 -3.62
C ASP A 102 -10.94 -2.39 -4.96
N GLY A 103 -12.21 -2.06 -4.89
CA GLY A 103 -13.04 -1.74 -6.05
C GLY A 103 -13.06 -0.27 -6.44
N LEU A 104 -12.07 0.55 -6.10
CA LEU A 104 -12.03 1.98 -6.44
C LEU A 104 -12.19 2.23 -7.95
N ARG A 105 -12.74 3.38 -8.31
CA ARG A 105 -13.02 3.73 -9.72
C ARG A 105 -11.77 3.71 -10.60
N GLN A 106 -10.62 4.16 -10.09
CA GLN A 106 -9.35 4.13 -10.82
C GLN A 106 -8.89 2.71 -11.15
N HIS A 107 -9.16 1.72 -10.27
CA HIS A 107 -8.82 0.31 -10.50
C HIS A 107 -9.72 -0.34 -11.55
N ARG A 108 -10.95 0.12 -11.69
CA ARG A 108 -11.94 -0.39 -12.66
C ARG A 108 -11.94 0.37 -13.98
N SER A 109 -11.05 1.33 -14.15
CA SER A 109 -11.01 2.18 -15.34
C SER A 109 -10.70 1.40 -16.62
N ARG A 110 -11.14 1.96 -17.76
CA ARG A 110 -10.84 1.39 -19.08
C ARG A 110 -9.33 1.25 -19.31
N LEU A 111 -8.56 2.28 -18.93
CA LEU A 111 -7.11 2.27 -19.07
C LEU A 111 -6.43 1.10 -18.34
N VAL A 112 -6.87 0.79 -17.12
CA VAL A 112 -6.35 -0.36 -16.36
C VAL A 112 -6.74 -1.67 -17.01
N LYS A 113 -8.00 -1.82 -17.45
CA LYS A 113 -8.49 -3.04 -18.13
C LYS A 113 -7.73 -3.29 -19.42
N GLU A 114 -7.54 -2.27 -20.26
CA GLU A 114 -6.77 -2.36 -21.51
C GLU A 114 -5.32 -2.76 -21.24
N PHE A 115 -4.69 -2.16 -20.22
CA PHE A 115 -3.32 -2.54 -19.83
C PHE A 115 -3.23 -4.00 -19.37
N VAL A 116 -4.17 -4.48 -18.57
CA VAL A 116 -4.20 -5.87 -18.09
C VAL A 116 -4.40 -6.85 -19.24
N ASN A 117 -5.34 -6.56 -20.14
CA ASN A 117 -5.62 -7.41 -21.32
C ASN A 117 -4.38 -7.54 -22.22
N ALA A 118 -3.59 -6.48 -22.34
CA ALA A 118 -2.35 -6.47 -23.14
C ALA A 118 -1.20 -7.28 -22.49
N GLN A 119 -1.39 -7.89 -21.30
CA GLN A 119 -0.35 -8.70 -20.65
C GLN A 119 -0.49 -10.21 -20.93
N ASP A 120 -1.36 -10.63 -21.83
CA ASP A 120 -1.53 -12.03 -22.27
C ASP A 120 -1.64 -13.03 -21.11
N GLY A 121 -2.47 -12.69 -20.10
CA GLY A 121 -2.69 -13.53 -18.92
C GLY A 121 -1.56 -13.53 -17.89
N ARG A 122 -0.49 -12.75 -18.11
CA ARG A 122 0.58 -12.58 -17.12
C ARG A 122 0.12 -11.81 -15.88
N LEU A 123 -0.90 -10.97 -16.03
CA LEU A 123 -1.48 -10.15 -14.96
C LEU A 123 -2.97 -10.43 -14.85
N ARG A 124 -3.40 -10.85 -13.66
CA ARG A 124 -4.81 -11.02 -13.33
C ARG A 124 -5.20 -10.11 -12.19
N LEU A 125 -6.45 -9.69 -12.18
CA LEU A 125 -7.01 -8.82 -11.14
C LEU A 125 -8.15 -9.53 -10.43
N GLU A 126 -8.16 -9.41 -9.11
CA GLU A 126 -9.26 -9.79 -8.25
C GLU A 126 -9.59 -8.64 -7.31
N TYR A 127 -10.86 -8.52 -6.96
CA TYR A 127 -11.33 -7.45 -6.10
C TYR A 127 -11.65 -8.00 -4.71
N LEU A 128 -11.17 -7.29 -3.70
CA LEU A 128 -11.58 -7.54 -2.32
C LEU A 128 -13.09 -7.29 -2.18
N PRO A 129 -13.72 -8.01 -1.27
CA PRO A 129 -15.09 -7.70 -0.86
C PRO A 129 -15.21 -6.26 -0.41
N ALA A 130 -16.39 -5.66 -0.61
CA ALA A 130 -16.68 -4.34 -0.09
C ALA A 130 -16.61 -4.36 1.45
N TYR A 131 -16.00 -3.31 2.03
CA TYR A 131 -15.90 -3.14 3.49
C TYR A 131 -15.10 -4.20 4.25
N ALA A 132 -14.12 -4.86 3.62
CA ALA A 132 -13.23 -5.82 4.27
C ALA A 132 -11.75 -5.38 4.22
N PRO A 133 -11.38 -4.19 4.73
CA PRO A 133 -10.00 -3.69 4.72
C PRO A 133 -9.07 -4.57 5.57
N GLU A 134 -9.59 -5.24 6.60
CA GLU A 134 -8.82 -6.15 7.46
C GLU A 134 -8.23 -7.33 6.71
N LEU A 135 -8.80 -7.72 5.58
CA LEU A 135 -8.27 -8.77 4.70
C LEU A 135 -7.15 -8.28 3.78
N ASN A 136 -6.84 -6.98 3.79
CA ASN A 136 -5.79 -6.40 2.98
C ASN A 136 -4.51 -6.17 3.80
N PRO A 137 -3.46 -7.01 3.68
CA PRO A 137 -2.22 -6.84 4.41
C PRO A 137 -1.51 -5.51 4.10
N SER A 138 -1.83 -4.84 3.00
CA SER A 138 -1.28 -3.53 2.67
C SER A 138 -1.70 -2.42 3.62
N GLU A 139 -2.87 -2.53 4.24
CA GLU A 139 -3.35 -1.57 5.26
C GLU A 139 -2.41 -1.51 6.47
N TYR A 140 -1.80 -2.63 6.84
CA TYR A 140 -0.84 -2.68 7.95
C TYR A 140 0.49 -2.00 7.61
N ILE A 141 0.86 -1.91 6.31
CA ILE A 141 1.98 -1.07 5.85
C ILE A 141 1.71 0.38 6.24
N TRP A 142 0.51 0.89 5.93
CA TRP A 142 0.15 2.28 6.19
C TRP A 142 0.03 2.58 7.68
N GLY A 143 -0.56 1.67 8.44
CA GLY A 143 -0.64 1.77 9.89
C GLY A 143 0.75 1.87 10.53
N TYR A 144 1.66 0.97 10.17
CA TYR A 144 3.03 0.97 10.67
C TYR A 144 3.81 2.22 10.22
N TRP A 145 3.72 2.56 8.94
CA TRP A 145 4.40 3.71 8.36
C TRP A 145 4.04 5.01 9.07
N LYS A 146 2.74 5.28 9.27
CA LYS A 146 2.26 6.50 9.90
C LYS A 146 2.52 6.55 11.40
N LYS A 147 2.34 5.42 12.10
CA LYS A 147 2.42 5.37 13.56
C LYS A 147 3.83 5.16 14.10
N HIS A 148 4.70 4.44 13.38
CA HIS A 148 6.00 4.04 13.89
C HIS A 148 7.18 4.67 13.14
N GLU A 149 7.03 4.99 11.87
CA GLU A 149 8.11 5.58 11.09
C GLU A 149 7.97 7.11 10.93
N LEU A 150 6.74 7.63 10.97
CA LEU A 150 6.43 9.07 10.84
C LEU A 150 5.54 9.61 11.99
N PRO A 151 5.70 9.17 13.25
CA PRO A 151 4.88 9.68 14.34
C PRO A 151 5.22 11.15 14.60
N ASN A 152 4.20 12.02 14.66
CA ASN A 152 4.34 13.44 14.96
C ASN A 152 5.36 14.20 14.05
N PHE A 153 5.65 13.66 12.88
CA PHE A 153 6.61 14.26 11.96
C PHE A 153 6.00 15.51 11.31
N CYS A 154 6.64 16.65 11.55
CA CYS A 154 6.27 17.96 11.02
C CYS A 154 7.32 18.38 9.97
N PRO A 155 7.12 18.09 8.67
CA PRO A 155 8.04 18.50 7.63
C PRO A 155 8.00 20.02 7.43
N HIS A 156 9.13 20.61 7.08
CA HIS A 156 9.22 22.04 6.72
C HIS A 156 8.61 22.30 5.34
N ASP A 157 8.69 21.32 4.44
CA ASP A 157 8.16 21.43 3.09
C ASP A 157 7.78 20.06 2.50
N PHE A 158 7.18 20.10 1.31
CA PHE A 158 6.76 18.90 0.59
C PHE A 158 7.93 18.01 0.14
N TRP A 159 9.10 18.59 -0.11
CA TRP A 159 10.29 17.83 -0.47
C TRP A 159 10.78 16.98 0.71
N GLU A 160 10.87 17.59 1.89
CA GLU A 160 11.23 16.89 3.13
C GLU A 160 10.24 15.77 3.44
N LEU A 161 8.92 16.06 3.33
CA LEU A 161 7.88 15.02 3.46
C LEU A 161 8.15 13.84 2.54
N SER A 162 8.36 14.11 1.25
CA SER A 162 8.57 13.07 0.24
C SER A 162 9.85 12.26 0.49
N HIS A 163 10.92 12.93 0.92
CA HIS A 163 12.20 12.29 1.24
C HIS A 163 12.07 11.34 2.44
N HIS A 164 11.53 11.83 3.56
CA HIS A 164 11.33 11.04 4.78
C HIS A 164 10.34 9.89 4.56
N ALA A 165 9.24 10.16 3.89
CA ALA A 165 8.25 9.15 3.53
C ALA A 165 8.89 7.97 2.75
N ARG A 166 9.70 8.29 1.74
CA ARG A 166 10.43 7.30 0.93
C ARG A 166 11.47 6.53 1.73
N ARG A 167 12.24 7.23 2.56
CA ARG A 167 13.26 6.63 3.43
C ARG A 167 12.63 5.64 4.40
N ALA A 168 11.51 6.01 5.01
CA ALA A 168 10.77 5.18 5.94
C ALA A 168 10.26 3.88 5.27
N LEU A 169 9.60 3.99 4.10
CA LEU A 169 9.14 2.82 3.37
C LEU A 169 10.30 1.90 2.95
N ARG A 170 11.43 2.45 2.49
CA ARG A 170 12.62 1.65 2.17
C ARG A 170 13.20 0.94 3.39
N LYS A 171 13.19 1.59 4.56
CA LYS A 171 13.64 0.99 5.84
C LYS A 171 12.73 -0.18 6.23
N MET A 172 11.42 -0.02 6.09
CA MET A 172 10.44 -1.09 6.34
C MET A 172 10.62 -2.26 5.36
N GLN A 173 10.78 -1.97 4.07
CA GLN A 173 10.97 -2.96 3.01
C GLN A 173 12.17 -3.90 3.26
N ARG A 174 13.22 -3.41 3.91
CA ARG A 174 14.43 -4.18 4.27
C ARG A 174 14.24 -5.11 5.49
N ARG A 175 13.02 -5.23 6.03
CA ARG A 175 12.68 -6.03 7.21
C ARG A 175 11.71 -7.17 6.84
N PRO A 176 12.20 -8.32 6.37
CA PRO A 176 11.31 -9.42 5.92
C PRO A 176 10.33 -9.90 6.98
N HIS A 177 10.76 -9.98 8.25
CA HIS A 177 9.90 -10.36 9.36
C HIS A 177 8.74 -9.37 9.58
N LEU A 178 8.94 -8.07 9.30
CA LEU A 178 7.88 -7.07 9.35
C LEU A 178 6.86 -7.31 8.23
N VAL A 179 7.32 -7.63 7.03
CA VAL A 179 6.43 -7.98 5.91
C VAL A 179 5.56 -9.19 6.26
N GLN A 180 6.16 -10.24 6.81
CA GLN A 180 5.43 -11.44 7.26
C GLN A 180 4.43 -11.13 8.37
N SER A 181 4.76 -10.21 9.30
CA SER A 181 3.84 -9.82 10.36
C SER A 181 2.57 -9.16 9.84
N PHE A 182 2.64 -8.42 8.72
CA PHE A 182 1.47 -7.82 8.10
C PHE A 182 0.51 -8.88 7.54
N TRP A 183 1.05 -9.95 6.96
CA TRP A 183 0.24 -11.08 6.51
C TRP A 183 -0.43 -11.81 7.67
N LYS A 184 0.29 -12.03 8.79
CA LYS A 184 -0.28 -12.62 10.00
C LYS A 184 -1.42 -11.78 10.58
N GLN A 185 -1.23 -10.46 10.64
CA GLN A 185 -2.25 -9.55 11.14
C GLN A 185 -3.52 -9.54 10.27
N ALA A 186 -3.39 -9.76 8.98
CA ALA A 186 -4.52 -9.91 8.06
C ALA A 186 -5.19 -11.30 8.13
N GLY A 187 -4.74 -12.20 9.01
CA GLY A 187 -5.29 -13.56 9.10
C GLY A 187 -5.06 -14.42 7.85
N LEU A 188 -4.03 -14.11 7.07
CA LEU A 188 -3.76 -14.75 5.78
C LEU A 188 -2.67 -15.84 5.85
N LEU A 189 -2.18 -16.11 7.07
CA LEU A 189 -1.19 -17.14 7.42
C LEU A 189 -1.74 -18.08 8.44
#